data_8e3e745f890fa9e2919488b3a4020df3
#
_entry.id   8e3e745f890fa9e2919488b3a4020df3
#
_cell.length_a   1.000
_cell.length_b   1.000
_cell.length_c   1.000
_cell.angle_alpha   90.00
_cell.angle_beta   90.00
_cell.angle_gamma   90.00
#
_symmetry.space_group_name_H-M   'P 1'
#
loop_
_entity.id
_entity.type
_entity.pdbx_description
1 polymer ?
#
loop_
_entity_poly.entity_id
_entity_poly.type
_entity_poly.pdbx_seq_one_letter_code
_entity_poly.pdbx_strand_id
1 'polypeptide(L)'
;AADSYYQQFGDKNFNGGLGFIYQYDSRDIPVNAWKGFYLNASATFYGCYLGGDNDYQVYQLDVRKYFNLFNRQGSTLASQLKWRASTGDVPYGELSQPGTPFDLRGYTWGQYRAQDMIFAIVEYRYMFMKKDQTLSKSGVVGWVGGGTLGEKMDEYEGFLANLGVGYRFEVQPRMNLRIDFGWGVETFGFYFNFNEAF
;
A
#
# COMPACT_ATOMS: atom_id res chain seq x y z
N ALA A 1 18.90 16.91 -2.85
CA ALA A 1 17.53 16.98 -2.30
C ALA A 1 17.49 16.58 -0.82
N ALA A 2 17.96 15.35 -0.45
CA ALA A 2 17.96 14.91 0.97
C ALA A 2 18.70 15.88 1.90
N ASP A 3 19.85 16.42 1.48
CA ASP A 3 20.65 17.37 2.27
C ASP A 3 19.91 18.69 2.54
N SER A 4 19.13 19.20 1.61
CA SER A 4 18.38 20.45 1.79
C SER A 4 17.24 20.26 2.81
N TYR A 5 16.53 19.14 2.75
CA TYR A 5 15.52 18.79 3.75
C TYR A 5 16.12 18.60 5.14
N TYR A 6 17.26 17.91 5.23
CA TYR A 6 17.94 17.70 6.51
C TYR A 6 18.44 18.99 7.15
N GLN A 7 18.96 19.93 6.34
CA GLN A 7 19.35 21.26 6.82
C GLN A 7 18.18 22.09 7.30
N GLN A 8 17.02 21.95 6.66
CA GLN A 8 15.82 22.72 7.03
C GLN A 8 15.15 22.17 8.30
N PHE A 9 15.01 20.82 8.43
CA PHE A 9 14.21 20.20 9.49
C PHE A 9 15.03 19.54 10.60
N GLY A 10 16.33 19.36 10.41
CA GLY A 10 17.19 18.70 11.39
C GLY A 10 16.92 17.18 11.54
N ASP A 11 17.51 16.59 12.58
CA ASP A 11 17.44 15.16 12.89
C ASP A 11 16.36 14.79 13.94
N LYS A 12 15.79 15.78 14.59
CA LYS A 12 14.75 15.61 15.62
C LYS A 12 13.57 16.52 15.33
N ASN A 13 12.42 15.92 15.14
CA ASN A 13 11.16 16.62 14.95
C ASN A 13 10.11 16.02 15.87
N PHE A 14 9.41 16.85 16.61
CA PHE A 14 8.21 16.49 17.36
C PHE A 14 6.98 16.90 16.56
N ASN A 15 6.10 15.94 16.25
CA ASN A 15 4.92 16.18 15.46
C ASN A 15 3.67 15.97 16.32
N GLY A 16 2.99 17.06 16.66
CA GLY A 16 1.68 17.07 17.33
C GLY A 16 0.58 17.38 16.33
N GLY A 17 -0.40 16.51 16.19
CA GLY A 17 -1.48 16.71 15.21
C GLY A 17 -2.83 16.19 15.67
N LEU A 18 -3.90 16.76 15.09
CA LEU A 18 -5.28 16.28 15.23
C LEU A 18 -5.78 15.82 13.89
N GLY A 19 -6.42 14.63 13.84
CA GLY A 19 -6.91 14.06 12.60
C GLY A 19 -8.33 13.52 12.71
N PHE A 20 -8.94 13.40 11.53
CA PHE A 20 -10.22 12.74 11.32
C PHE A 20 -10.03 11.54 10.41
N ILE A 21 -10.70 10.43 10.75
CA ILE A 21 -10.67 9.20 9.96
C ILE A 21 -12.11 8.79 9.70
N TYR A 22 -12.42 8.54 8.42
CA TYR A 22 -13.63 7.87 8.00
C TYR A 22 -13.26 6.50 7.41
N GLN A 23 -13.84 5.44 7.97
CA GLN A 23 -13.59 4.08 7.51
C GLN A 23 -14.90 3.35 7.26
N TYR A 24 -14.98 2.70 6.09
CA TYR A 24 -16.05 1.77 5.75
C TYR A 24 -15.44 0.43 5.33
N ASP A 25 -15.85 -0.65 5.97
CA ASP A 25 -15.34 -1.99 5.70
C ASP A 25 -16.49 -2.99 5.58
N SER A 26 -16.67 -3.56 4.39
CA SER A 26 -17.63 -4.62 4.09
C SER A 26 -16.95 -5.91 3.59
N ARG A 27 -15.65 -6.04 3.83
CA ARG A 27 -14.90 -7.25 3.48
C ARG A 27 -15.39 -8.44 4.30
N ASP A 28 -15.42 -9.61 3.67
CA ASP A 28 -15.76 -10.86 4.35
C ASP A 28 -14.75 -11.22 5.46
N ILE A 29 -13.46 -11.11 5.18
CA ILE A 29 -12.37 -11.30 6.17
C ILE A 29 -11.25 -10.29 5.86
N PRO A 30 -10.91 -9.38 6.79
CA PRO A 30 -9.95 -8.30 6.53
C PRO A 30 -8.55 -8.75 6.12
N VAL A 31 -8.05 -9.87 6.66
CA VAL A 31 -6.67 -10.35 6.43
C VAL A 31 -6.48 -11.07 5.10
N ASN A 32 -7.59 -11.56 4.48
CA ASN A 32 -7.58 -12.23 3.19
C ASN A 32 -8.98 -12.17 2.59
N ALA A 33 -9.37 -10.99 2.13
CA ALA A 33 -10.69 -10.77 1.57
C ALA A 33 -10.86 -11.45 0.20
N TRP A 34 -11.98 -12.14 0.01
CA TRP A 34 -12.41 -12.69 -1.27
C TRP A 34 -13.48 -11.85 -1.93
N LYS A 35 -14.24 -11.11 -1.15
CA LYS A 35 -15.28 -10.19 -1.61
C LYS A 35 -15.45 -9.03 -0.64
N GLY A 36 -16.01 -7.94 -1.15
CA GLY A 36 -16.34 -6.77 -0.35
C GLY A 36 -15.62 -5.52 -0.83
N PHE A 37 -15.71 -4.50 -0.02
CA PHE A 37 -15.18 -3.18 -0.29
C PHE A 37 -14.59 -2.59 1.00
N TYR A 38 -13.48 -1.90 0.86
CA TYR A 38 -12.85 -1.14 1.94
C TYR A 38 -12.57 0.27 1.46
N LEU A 39 -12.90 1.24 2.29
CA LEU A 39 -12.59 2.64 2.11
C LEU A 39 -12.02 3.19 3.42
N ASN A 40 -10.87 3.83 3.34
CA ASN A 40 -10.32 4.63 4.43
C ASN A 40 -9.96 6.01 3.87
N ALA A 41 -10.50 7.05 4.47
CA ALA A 41 -10.18 8.44 4.18
C ALA A 41 -9.77 9.14 5.48
N SER A 42 -8.61 9.79 5.48
CA SER A 42 -8.13 10.51 6.65
C SER A 42 -7.56 11.87 6.29
N ALA A 43 -7.69 12.82 7.23
CA ALA A 43 -7.05 14.12 7.17
C ALA A 43 -6.45 14.41 8.54
N THR A 44 -5.15 14.71 8.61
CA THR A 44 -4.45 15.04 9.85
C THR A 44 -3.76 16.39 9.70
N PHE A 45 -3.97 17.24 10.67
CA PHE A 45 -3.45 18.59 10.75
C PHE A 45 -2.41 18.65 11.86
N TYR A 46 -1.15 18.80 11.49
CA TYR A 46 -0.03 18.96 12.41
C TYR A 46 0.29 20.42 12.60
N GLY A 47 0.70 20.80 13.82
CA GLY A 47 1.02 22.21 14.04
C GLY A 47 1.54 22.54 15.42
N CYS A 48 2.14 23.73 15.52
CA CYS A 48 2.68 24.30 16.76
C CYS A 48 1.60 24.45 17.85
N TYR A 49 0.32 24.51 17.48
CA TYR A 49 -0.80 24.60 18.43
C TYR A 49 -0.97 23.36 19.34
N LEU A 50 -0.37 22.22 18.96
CA LEU A 50 -0.27 21.00 19.79
C LEU A 50 1.17 20.71 20.22
N GLY A 51 2.05 21.72 20.17
CA GLY A 51 3.45 21.58 20.55
C GLY A 51 4.34 20.97 19.49
N GLY A 52 3.85 20.78 18.25
CA GLY A 52 4.66 20.32 17.13
C GLY A 52 5.67 21.36 16.66
N ASP A 53 6.76 20.88 16.04
CA ASP A 53 7.81 21.74 15.52
C ASP A 53 7.48 22.30 14.12
N ASN A 54 6.55 21.65 13.38
CA ASN A 54 6.25 21.96 11.99
C ASN A 54 4.73 22.07 11.75
N ASP A 55 4.33 22.97 10.85
CA ASP A 55 2.95 23.18 10.43
C ASP A 55 2.71 22.51 9.06
N TYR A 56 2.03 21.34 9.03
CA TYR A 56 1.71 20.64 7.80
C TYR A 56 0.42 19.83 7.91
N GLN A 57 -0.08 19.40 6.79
CA GLN A 57 -1.30 18.63 6.68
C GLN A 57 -1.06 17.37 5.85
N VAL A 58 -1.72 16.27 6.22
CA VAL A 58 -1.64 14.99 5.51
C VAL A 58 -3.04 14.49 5.20
N TYR A 59 -3.28 14.20 3.94
CA TYR A 59 -4.51 13.61 3.44
C TYR A 59 -4.21 12.21 2.91
N GLN A 60 -5.06 11.23 3.21
CA GLN A 60 -4.91 9.87 2.71
C GLN A 60 -6.25 9.31 2.26
N LEU A 61 -6.22 8.56 1.17
CA LEU A 61 -7.34 7.78 0.66
C LEU A 61 -6.83 6.37 0.30
N ASP A 62 -7.46 5.34 0.83
CA ASP A 62 -7.20 3.93 0.50
C ASP A 62 -8.52 3.26 0.14
N VAL A 63 -8.67 2.91 -1.12
CA VAL A 63 -9.86 2.25 -1.68
C VAL A 63 -9.47 0.87 -2.15
N ARG A 64 -10.18 -0.16 -1.65
CA ARG A 64 -9.93 -1.55 -2.03
C ARG A 64 -11.24 -2.22 -2.42
N LYS A 65 -11.20 -2.99 -3.51
CA LYS A 65 -12.34 -3.77 -3.97
C LYS A 65 -11.92 -5.21 -4.26
N TYR A 66 -12.76 -6.14 -3.84
CA TYR A 66 -12.52 -7.57 -3.99
C TYR A 66 -13.71 -8.21 -4.70
N PHE A 67 -13.38 -8.97 -5.76
CA PHE A 67 -14.36 -9.71 -6.55
C PHE A 67 -14.03 -11.19 -6.49
N ASN A 68 -14.96 -11.99 -6.00
CA ASN A 68 -14.89 -13.44 -6.16
C ASN A 68 -15.18 -13.77 -7.62
N LEU A 69 -14.18 -14.26 -8.34
CA LEU A 69 -14.33 -14.61 -9.75
C LEU A 69 -14.86 -16.03 -9.90
N PHE A 70 -15.71 -16.22 -10.93
CA PHE A 70 -16.26 -17.51 -11.31
C PHE A 70 -17.11 -18.19 -10.22
N ASN A 71 -17.63 -17.44 -9.25
CA ASN A 71 -18.30 -17.96 -8.06
C ASN A 71 -17.53 -19.07 -7.34
N ARG A 72 -16.19 -19.03 -7.45
CA ARG A 72 -15.29 -20.05 -6.92
C ARG A 72 -14.55 -19.53 -5.71
N GLN A 73 -14.62 -20.26 -4.61
CA GLN A 73 -13.80 -19.98 -3.42
C GLN A 73 -12.29 -19.99 -3.76
N GLY A 74 -11.55 -19.05 -3.21
CA GLY A 74 -10.11 -18.93 -3.45
C GLY A 74 -9.71 -18.39 -4.83
N SER A 75 -10.66 -17.87 -5.64
CA SER A 75 -10.41 -17.17 -6.90
C SER A 75 -10.85 -15.73 -6.73
N THR A 76 -9.92 -14.81 -6.52
CA THR A 76 -10.21 -13.42 -6.16
C THR A 76 -9.44 -12.45 -7.04
N LEU A 77 -10.14 -11.49 -7.61
CA LEU A 77 -9.55 -10.29 -8.17
C LEU A 77 -9.62 -9.19 -7.11
N ALA A 78 -8.47 -8.76 -6.64
CA ALA A 78 -8.33 -7.68 -5.67
C ALA A 78 -7.76 -6.44 -6.35
N SER A 79 -8.30 -5.28 -6.04
CA SER A 79 -7.81 -3.99 -6.54
C SER A 79 -7.64 -3.02 -5.39
N GLN A 80 -6.59 -2.22 -5.45
CA GLN A 80 -6.30 -1.14 -4.52
C GLN A 80 -5.97 0.12 -5.28
N LEU A 81 -6.52 1.24 -4.84
CA LEU A 81 -6.09 2.59 -5.18
C LEU A 81 -5.74 3.30 -3.88
N LYS A 82 -4.52 3.80 -3.80
CA LYS A 82 -4.07 4.59 -2.65
C LYS A 82 -3.53 5.93 -3.12
N TRP A 83 -3.95 6.96 -2.45
CA TRP A 83 -3.48 8.32 -2.62
C TRP A 83 -3.08 8.89 -1.27
N ARG A 84 -1.97 9.59 -1.24
CA ARG A 84 -1.51 10.37 -0.10
C ARG A 84 -0.97 11.69 -0.59
N ALA A 85 -1.43 12.78 0.00
CA ALA A 85 -0.96 14.12 -0.25
C ALA A 85 -0.58 14.80 1.05
N SER A 86 0.48 15.58 1.02
CA SER A 86 0.89 16.39 2.16
C SER A 86 1.23 17.81 1.71
N THR A 87 0.94 18.79 2.55
CA THR A 87 1.15 20.21 2.25
C THR A 87 1.67 20.95 3.48
N GLY A 88 2.47 22.00 3.28
CA GLY A 88 3.09 22.77 4.35
C GLY A 88 4.55 22.36 4.60
N ASP A 89 5.04 22.61 5.79
CA ASP A 89 6.43 22.30 6.18
C ASP A 89 6.59 20.83 6.56
N VAL A 90 6.55 19.97 5.55
CA VAL A 90 6.55 18.49 5.74
C VAL A 90 7.96 18.00 6.04
N PRO A 91 8.22 17.42 7.23
CA PRO A 91 9.53 16.85 7.53
C PRO A 91 9.89 15.69 6.59
N TYR A 92 11.18 15.49 6.32
CA TYR A 92 11.68 14.45 5.41
C TYR A 92 11.19 13.04 5.74
N GLY A 93 11.06 12.71 7.04
CA GLY A 93 10.56 11.43 7.51
C GLY A 93 9.07 11.18 7.24
N GLU A 94 8.31 12.25 7.00
CA GLU A 94 6.87 12.22 6.78
C GLU A 94 6.48 12.24 5.28
N LEU A 95 7.45 12.36 4.39
CA LEU A 95 7.22 12.28 2.95
C LEU A 95 6.64 10.92 2.54
N SER A 96 5.86 10.92 1.47
CA SER A 96 5.33 9.71 0.85
C SER A 96 6.45 8.87 0.26
N GLN A 97 6.49 7.57 0.55
CA GLN A 97 7.55 6.67 0.10
C GLN A 97 6.98 5.28 -0.22
N PRO A 98 6.94 4.87 -1.49
CA PRO A 98 6.59 3.53 -1.92
C PRO A 98 7.74 2.54 -1.71
N GLY A 99 7.46 1.24 -1.90
CA GLY A 99 8.45 0.17 -1.87
C GLY A 99 8.33 -0.73 -0.65
N THR A 100 7.17 -0.72 0.01
CA THR A 100 6.86 -1.66 1.09
C THR A 100 6.33 -3.00 0.53
N PRO A 101 6.30 -4.08 1.33
CA PRO A 101 5.65 -5.34 0.93
C PRO A 101 4.14 -5.22 0.68
N PHE A 102 3.53 -4.07 0.99
CA PHE A 102 2.07 -3.83 0.96
C PHE A 102 1.64 -2.81 -0.10
N ASP A 103 2.58 -2.33 -0.92
CA ASP A 103 2.34 -1.37 -1.99
C ASP A 103 3.11 -1.75 -3.28
N LEU A 104 3.94 -0.89 -3.84
CA LEU A 104 4.71 -1.13 -5.06
C LEU A 104 5.90 -2.10 -4.80
N ARG A 105 5.59 -3.39 -4.65
CA ARG A 105 6.58 -4.45 -4.44
C ARG A 105 7.56 -4.52 -5.61
N GLY A 106 8.85 -4.54 -5.33
CA GLY A 106 9.93 -4.50 -6.32
C GLY A 106 10.77 -3.22 -6.24
N TYR A 107 10.28 -2.19 -5.56
CA TYR A 107 11.05 -0.99 -5.25
C TYR A 107 11.66 -1.06 -3.87
N THR A 108 12.78 -0.39 -3.67
CA THR A 108 13.40 -0.24 -2.34
C THR A 108 12.66 0.84 -1.56
N TRP A 109 12.24 0.54 -0.35
CA TRP A 109 11.55 1.49 0.51
C TRP A 109 12.40 2.75 0.73
N GLY A 110 11.80 3.90 0.46
CA GLY A 110 12.45 5.20 0.61
C GLY A 110 13.40 5.60 -0.53
N GLN A 111 13.51 4.80 -1.59
CA GLN A 111 14.25 5.16 -2.80
C GLN A 111 13.62 6.37 -3.50
N TYR A 112 12.30 6.40 -3.57
CA TYR A 112 11.51 7.51 -4.09
C TYR A 112 10.77 8.18 -2.94
N ARG A 113 10.81 9.49 -2.88
CA ARG A 113 10.13 10.29 -1.85
C ARG A 113 9.59 11.57 -2.46
N ALA A 114 8.36 11.93 -2.10
CA ALA A 114 7.74 13.19 -2.47
C ALA A 114 6.61 13.54 -1.49
N GLN A 115 6.07 14.73 -1.56
CA GLN A 115 4.93 15.13 -0.74
C GLN A 115 3.69 14.33 -1.10
N ASP A 116 3.47 14.09 -2.39
CA ASP A 116 2.30 13.43 -2.92
C ASP A 116 2.65 12.09 -3.58
N MET A 117 1.73 11.13 -3.47
CA MET A 117 1.84 9.80 -4.06
C MET A 117 0.45 9.28 -4.42
N ILE A 118 0.33 8.72 -5.61
CA ILE A 118 -0.83 7.94 -6.01
C ILE A 118 -0.38 6.64 -6.66
N PHE A 119 -0.99 5.52 -6.30
CA PHE A 119 -0.76 4.25 -6.98
C PHE A 119 -2.02 3.39 -7.05
N ALA A 120 -2.05 2.52 -8.04
CA ALA A 120 -3.07 1.49 -8.17
C ALA A 120 -2.43 0.13 -8.43
N ILE A 121 -3.02 -0.92 -7.84
CA ILE A 121 -2.58 -2.31 -8.00
C ILE A 121 -3.82 -3.17 -8.24
N VAL A 122 -3.68 -4.10 -9.18
CA VAL A 122 -4.65 -5.18 -9.40
C VAL A 122 -3.93 -6.51 -9.20
N GLU A 123 -4.50 -7.37 -8.38
CA GLU A 123 -3.92 -8.64 -7.96
C GLU A 123 -4.93 -9.77 -8.17
N TYR A 124 -4.52 -10.81 -8.90
CA TYR A 124 -5.31 -12.04 -9.04
C TYR A 124 -4.75 -13.12 -8.13
N ARG A 125 -5.58 -13.59 -7.19
CA ARG A 125 -5.29 -14.62 -6.20
C ARG A 125 -6.00 -15.90 -6.58
N TYR A 126 -5.28 -17.01 -6.62
CA TYR A 126 -5.82 -18.32 -6.99
C TYR A 126 -5.32 -19.41 -6.06
N MET A 127 -6.22 -19.94 -5.24
CA MET A 127 -5.94 -21.12 -4.42
C MET A 127 -6.26 -22.40 -5.22
N PHE A 128 -5.35 -23.36 -5.21
CA PHE A 128 -5.54 -24.61 -5.92
C PHE A 128 -6.71 -25.44 -5.35
N MET A 129 -7.25 -26.34 -6.16
CA MET A 129 -8.26 -27.29 -5.73
C MET A 129 -7.62 -28.66 -5.58
N LYS A 130 -8.02 -29.41 -4.57
CA LYS A 130 -7.70 -30.82 -4.43
C LYS A 130 -8.61 -31.68 -5.33
N LYS A 131 -8.28 -32.95 -5.45
CA LYS A 131 -9.06 -33.93 -6.24
C LYS A 131 -10.50 -34.09 -5.71
N ASP A 132 -10.71 -33.89 -4.43
CA ASP A 132 -12.03 -33.95 -3.75
C ASP A 132 -12.82 -32.64 -3.85
N GLN A 133 -12.39 -31.70 -4.70
CA GLN A 133 -13.00 -30.39 -4.90
C GLN A 133 -12.93 -29.45 -3.68
N THR A 134 -12.17 -29.78 -2.66
CA THR A 134 -11.90 -28.86 -1.55
C THR A 134 -10.71 -27.93 -1.88
N LEU A 135 -10.62 -26.78 -1.20
CA LEU A 135 -9.49 -25.89 -1.36
C LEU A 135 -8.21 -26.54 -0.85
N SER A 136 -7.16 -26.40 -1.63
CA SER A 136 -5.79 -26.69 -1.18
C SER A 136 -5.31 -25.58 -0.25
N LYS A 137 -4.34 -25.90 0.59
CA LYS A 137 -3.58 -24.90 1.35
C LYS A 137 -2.62 -24.08 0.49
N SER A 138 -2.43 -24.46 -0.78
CA SER A 138 -1.47 -23.84 -1.69
C SER A 138 -2.19 -23.01 -2.75
N GLY A 139 -1.58 -21.91 -3.14
CA GLY A 139 -2.09 -21.03 -4.17
C GLY A 139 -1.00 -20.17 -4.80
N VAL A 140 -1.38 -19.43 -5.80
CA VAL A 140 -0.51 -18.48 -6.50
C VAL A 140 -1.20 -17.14 -6.66
N VAL A 141 -0.39 -16.12 -6.82
CA VAL A 141 -0.83 -14.74 -7.03
C VAL A 141 -0.02 -14.13 -8.16
N GLY A 142 -0.67 -13.32 -8.97
CA GLY A 142 -0.03 -12.42 -9.91
C GLY A 142 -0.60 -11.02 -9.78
N TRP A 143 0.23 -10.01 -9.90
CA TRP A 143 -0.22 -8.62 -9.84
C TRP A 143 0.45 -7.74 -10.88
N VAL A 144 -0.22 -6.67 -11.19
CA VAL A 144 0.28 -5.54 -11.96
C VAL A 144 -0.22 -4.26 -11.33
N GLY A 145 0.59 -3.24 -11.37
CA GLY A 145 0.25 -1.95 -10.84
C GLY A 145 1.23 -0.88 -11.23
N GLY A 146 1.06 0.27 -10.69
CA GLY A 146 1.98 1.37 -10.84
C GLY A 146 1.48 2.62 -10.14
N GLY A 147 2.36 3.57 -10.03
CA GLY A 147 2.07 4.82 -9.36
C GLY A 147 3.00 5.93 -9.81
N THR A 148 2.76 7.10 -9.25
CA THR A 148 3.57 8.28 -9.49
C THR A 148 3.70 9.08 -8.20
N LEU A 149 4.75 9.87 -8.12
CA LEU A 149 5.02 10.78 -7.01
C LEU A 149 5.15 12.21 -7.54
N GLY A 150 4.88 13.21 -6.70
CA GLY A 150 5.01 14.61 -7.05
C GLY A 150 5.25 15.49 -5.84
N GLU A 151 5.88 16.63 -6.05
CA GLU A 151 6.05 17.65 -5.00
C GLU A 151 4.74 18.38 -4.71
N LYS A 152 3.78 18.35 -5.65
CA LYS A 152 2.42 18.89 -5.54
C LYS A 152 1.44 18.05 -6.32
N MET A 153 0.14 18.18 -6.02
CA MET A 153 -0.96 17.43 -6.63
C MET A 153 -1.07 17.54 -8.16
N ASP A 154 -0.48 18.53 -8.77
CA ASP A 154 -0.48 18.81 -10.22
C ASP A 154 0.90 18.57 -10.89
N GLU A 155 1.93 18.27 -10.11
CA GLU A 155 3.31 18.10 -10.55
C GLU A 155 3.79 16.66 -10.34
N TYR A 156 3.04 15.68 -10.86
CA TYR A 156 3.48 14.28 -10.79
C TYR A 156 4.54 13.99 -11.84
N GLU A 157 5.66 13.38 -11.41
CA GLU A 157 6.76 13.02 -12.27
C GLU A 157 7.05 11.52 -12.24
N GLY A 158 7.36 10.98 -13.42
CA GLY A 158 7.73 9.59 -13.59
C GLY A 158 6.58 8.63 -13.31
N PHE A 159 6.63 7.45 -13.91
CA PHE A 159 5.69 6.37 -13.65
C PHE A 159 6.44 5.14 -13.15
N LEU A 160 6.12 4.71 -11.94
CA LEU A 160 6.69 3.54 -11.30
C LEU A 160 5.83 2.31 -11.62
N ALA A 161 6.14 1.64 -12.73
CA ALA A 161 5.48 0.37 -13.08
C ALA A 161 5.88 -0.74 -12.12
N ASN A 162 4.92 -1.60 -11.78
CA ASN A 162 5.12 -2.71 -10.85
C ASN A 162 4.38 -3.95 -11.34
N LEU A 163 5.05 -5.08 -11.30
CA LEU A 163 4.45 -6.38 -11.56
C LEU A 163 5.11 -7.46 -10.71
N GLY A 164 4.44 -8.60 -10.56
CA GLY A 164 5.06 -9.69 -9.83
C GLY A 164 4.19 -10.92 -9.73
N VAL A 165 4.79 -11.94 -9.13
CA VAL A 165 4.16 -13.22 -8.85
C VAL A 165 4.48 -13.67 -7.43
N GLY A 166 3.59 -14.48 -6.84
CA GLY A 166 3.81 -14.98 -5.50
C GLY A 166 3.17 -16.32 -5.26
N TYR A 167 3.68 -17.00 -4.25
CA TYR A 167 3.14 -18.25 -3.73
C TYR A 167 2.42 -17.99 -2.40
N ARG A 168 1.35 -18.72 -2.18
CA ARG A 168 0.54 -18.67 -0.96
C ARG A 168 0.47 -20.03 -0.33
N PHE A 169 0.68 -20.10 0.99
CA PHE A 169 0.46 -21.29 1.78
C PHE A 169 -0.41 -20.95 3.00
N GLU A 170 -1.61 -21.48 3.04
CA GLU A 170 -2.54 -21.29 4.14
C GLU A 170 -2.08 -22.04 5.38
N VAL A 171 -1.65 -21.32 6.41
CA VAL A 171 -1.22 -21.87 7.70
C VAL A 171 -2.39 -22.03 8.68
N GLN A 172 -3.32 -21.08 8.65
CA GLN A 172 -4.60 -21.13 9.36
C GLN A 172 -5.70 -20.69 8.40
N PRO A 173 -6.98 -21.03 8.66
CA PRO A 173 -8.08 -20.61 7.78
C PRO A 173 -8.00 -19.13 7.42
N ARG A 174 -7.84 -18.84 6.15
CA ARG A 174 -7.73 -17.48 5.57
C ARG A 174 -6.48 -16.68 5.99
N MET A 175 -5.51 -17.30 6.67
CA MET A 175 -4.22 -16.69 6.96
C MET A 175 -3.12 -17.36 6.13
N ASN A 176 -2.60 -16.62 5.16
CA ASN A 176 -1.59 -17.11 4.23
C ASN A 176 -0.18 -16.71 4.67
N LEU A 177 0.75 -17.65 4.59
CA LEU A 177 2.17 -17.37 4.40
C LEU A 177 2.34 -16.92 2.95
N ARG A 178 3.05 -15.84 2.74
CA ARG A 178 3.23 -15.18 1.44
C ARG A 178 4.70 -15.12 1.06
N ILE A 179 5.01 -15.59 -0.13
CA ILE A 179 6.33 -15.46 -0.78
C ILE A 179 6.10 -14.73 -2.09
N ASP A 180 6.63 -13.53 -2.23
CA ASP A 180 6.41 -12.65 -3.38
C ASP A 180 7.74 -12.29 -4.06
N PHE A 181 7.70 -12.27 -5.40
CA PHE A 181 8.76 -11.77 -6.27
C PHE A 181 8.20 -10.61 -7.07
N GLY A 182 8.67 -9.41 -6.77
CA GLY A 182 8.20 -8.17 -7.39
C GLY A 182 9.28 -7.51 -8.23
N TRP A 183 8.87 -6.96 -9.37
CA TRP A 183 9.72 -6.21 -10.28
C TRP A 183 9.20 -4.79 -10.41
N GLY A 184 10.07 -3.82 -10.15
CA GLY A 184 9.95 -2.43 -10.53
C GLY A 184 10.68 -2.17 -11.86
N VAL A 185 10.79 -0.91 -12.26
CA VAL A 185 11.48 -0.54 -13.53
C VAL A 185 12.97 -0.89 -13.48
N GLU A 186 13.63 -0.64 -12.36
CA GLU A 186 15.09 -0.82 -12.21
C GLU A 186 15.47 -1.76 -11.05
N THR A 187 14.48 -2.28 -10.34
CA THR A 187 14.70 -3.01 -9.09
C THR A 187 13.88 -4.29 -9.02
N PHE A 188 14.33 -5.20 -8.18
CA PHE A 188 13.68 -6.47 -7.88
C PHE A 188 13.59 -6.63 -6.36
N GLY A 189 12.46 -7.16 -5.88
CA GLY A 189 12.23 -7.43 -4.47
C GLY A 189 11.76 -8.85 -4.21
N PHE A 190 12.31 -9.45 -3.14
CA PHE A 190 11.84 -10.69 -2.56
C PHE A 190 11.21 -10.40 -1.20
N TYR A 191 10.00 -10.91 -0.97
CA TYR A 191 9.26 -10.64 0.25
C TYR A 191 8.72 -11.93 0.85
N PHE A 192 8.88 -12.04 2.16
CA PHE A 192 8.33 -13.11 2.98
C PHE A 192 7.47 -12.49 4.08
N ASN A 193 6.17 -12.75 4.05
CA ASN A 193 5.21 -12.13 4.96
C ASN A 193 4.04 -13.05 5.28
N PHE A 194 3.26 -12.66 6.27
CA PHE A 194 1.96 -13.26 6.56
C PHE A 194 0.83 -12.35 6.05
N ASN A 195 -0.33 -12.96 5.77
CA ASN A 195 -1.54 -12.33 5.22
C ASN A 195 -1.35 -11.83 3.78
N GLU A 196 -2.39 -11.24 3.20
CA GLU A 196 -2.31 -10.66 1.87
C GLU A 196 -1.74 -9.23 1.90
N ALA A 197 -1.39 -8.69 0.72
CA ALA A 197 -0.77 -7.37 0.64
C ALA A 197 -1.76 -6.26 1.01
N PHE A 198 -3.06 -6.46 0.67
CA PHE A 198 -4.13 -5.50 0.96
C PHE A 198 -5.49 -6.21 0.99
#